data_1ee8e9468b01b5c03d277f50336a8333
#
_entry.id   1ee8e9468b01b5c03d277f50336a8333
#
_cell.length_a   1.000
_cell.length_b   1.000
_cell.length_c   1.000
_cell.angle_alpha   90.00
_cell.angle_beta   90.00
_cell.angle_gamma   90.00
#
_symmetry.space_group_name_H-M   'P 1'
#
loop_
_entity.id
_entity.type
_entity.pdbx_description
1 polymer ?
#
loop_
_entity_poly.entity_id
_entity_poly.type
_entity_poly.pdbx_seq_one_letter_code
_entity_poly.pdbx_strand_id
1 'polypeptide(L)'
;MEHIPHELPDEFPTEKHLIERLTKTNYEFGRLVAAYDEVNRHIWRIESEDEATSDEVLEKPKKRRLLLKDDIAAMLTKLESRM
;
A
#
# COMPACT_ATOMS: atom_id res chain seq x y z
N MET A 1 -19.36 4.40 4.38
CA MET A 1 -18.32 3.42 3.99
C MET A 1 -17.21 3.42 5.01
N GLU A 2 -16.80 2.23 5.41
CA GLU A 2 -15.68 2.14 6.34
C GLU A 2 -14.37 2.49 5.65
N HIS A 3 -13.58 3.29 6.33
CA HIS A 3 -12.24 3.63 5.86
C HIS A 3 -11.27 2.52 6.24
N ILE A 4 -10.61 1.94 5.25
CA ILE A 4 -9.58 0.95 5.49
C ILE A 4 -8.30 1.68 5.87
N PRO A 5 -7.70 1.40 7.07
CA PRO A 5 -6.48 2.09 7.48
C PRO A 5 -5.29 1.77 6.55
N HIS A 6 -4.30 2.63 6.55
CA HIS A 6 -3.05 2.46 5.82
C HIS A 6 -3.17 2.34 4.31
N GLU A 7 -4.24 2.86 3.73
CA GLU A 7 -4.31 2.98 2.27
C GLU A 7 -3.27 4.01 1.79
N LEU A 8 -2.85 3.91 0.53
CA LEU A 8 -1.78 4.77 0.03
C LEU A 8 -2.04 6.27 0.19
N PRO A 9 -3.25 6.79 0.01
CA PRO A 9 -3.51 8.21 0.30
C PRO A 9 -3.26 8.60 1.76
N ASP A 10 -3.38 7.65 2.70
CA ASP A 10 -3.09 7.90 4.11
C ASP A 10 -1.58 7.93 4.36
N GLU A 11 -0.84 7.06 3.67
CA GLU A 11 0.61 6.96 3.84
C GLU A 11 1.38 8.02 3.06
N PHE A 12 0.82 8.48 1.95
CA PHE A 12 1.43 9.50 1.09
C PHE A 12 0.43 10.60 0.75
N PRO A 13 -0.01 11.37 1.77
CA PRO A 13 -1.09 12.34 1.54
C PRO A 13 -0.74 13.46 0.57
N THR A 14 0.54 13.87 0.52
CA THR A 14 0.97 14.94 -0.39
C THR A 14 1.11 14.45 -1.83
N GLU A 15 1.27 13.15 -2.04
CA GLU A 15 1.44 12.56 -3.36
C GLU A 15 0.19 11.88 -3.89
N LYS A 16 -0.96 12.09 -3.27
CA LYS A 16 -2.20 11.41 -3.64
C LYS A 16 -2.52 11.50 -5.12
N HIS A 17 -2.48 12.68 -5.70
CA HIS A 17 -2.79 12.87 -7.12
C HIS A 17 -1.74 12.28 -8.03
N LEU A 18 -0.48 12.38 -7.63
CA LEU A 18 0.62 11.79 -8.39
C LEU A 18 0.49 10.26 -8.42
N ILE A 19 0.16 9.65 -7.30
CA ILE A 19 -0.06 8.20 -7.22
C ILE A 19 -1.19 7.77 -8.15
N GLU A 20 -2.31 8.50 -8.13
CA GLU A 20 -3.43 8.21 -9.03
C GLU A 20 -3.02 8.25 -10.49
N ARG A 21 -2.27 9.27 -10.88
CA ARG A 21 -1.79 9.42 -12.25
C ARG A 21 -0.83 8.31 -12.64
N LEU A 22 0.17 8.04 -11.79
CA LEU A 22 1.19 7.03 -12.08
C LEU A 22 0.61 5.62 -12.13
N THR A 23 -0.40 5.34 -11.30
CA THR A 23 -1.10 4.06 -11.34
C THR A 23 -1.70 3.79 -12.71
N LYS A 24 -2.17 4.84 -13.39
CA LYS A 24 -2.77 4.73 -14.72
C LYS A 24 -1.76 4.76 -15.86
N THR A 25 -0.63 5.44 -15.66
CA THR A 25 0.32 5.71 -16.75
C THR A 25 1.60 4.89 -16.70
N ASN A 26 1.89 4.26 -15.56
CA ASN A 26 3.10 3.45 -15.40
C ASN A 26 2.71 2.05 -14.93
N TYR A 27 2.96 1.06 -15.78
CA TYR A 27 2.56 -0.32 -15.54
C TYR A 27 3.17 -0.90 -14.27
N GLU A 28 4.49 -0.73 -14.09
CA GLU A 28 5.19 -1.24 -12.90
C GLU A 28 4.67 -0.61 -11.62
N PHE A 29 4.44 0.69 -11.65
CA PHE A 29 3.89 1.40 -10.50
C PHE A 29 2.50 0.89 -10.16
N GLY A 30 1.66 0.73 -11.18
CA GLY A 30 0.31 0.18 -10.99
C GLY A 30 0.31 -1.20 -10.37
N ARG A 31 1.28 -2.05 -10.73
CA ARG A 31 1.42 -3.38 -10.14
C ARG A 31 1.80 -3.32 -8.67
N LEU A 32 2.70 -2.41 -8.30
CA LEU A 32 3.08 -2.22 -6.90
C LEU A 32 1.89 -1.74 -6.07
N VAL A 33 1.13 -0.80 -6.61
CA VAL A 33 -0.08 -0.27 -5.94
C VAL A 33 -1.10 -1.39 -5.74
N ALA A 34 -1.35 -2.20 -6.76
CA ALA A 34 -2.30 -3.31 -6.68
C ALA A 34 -1.86 -4.33 -5.63
N ALA A 35 -0.57 -4.66 -5.60
CA ALA A 35 -0.02 -5.59 -4.61
C ALA A 35 -0.15 -5.05 -3.19
N TYR A 36 0.13 -3.75 -3.01
CA TYR A 36 -0.03 -3.10 -1.71
C TYR A 36 -1.48 -3.14 -1.24
N ASP A 37 -2.41 -2.77 -2.11
CA ASP A 37 -3.82 -2.76 -1.77
C ASP A 37 -4.32 -4.14 -1.38
N GLU A 38 -3.90 -5.18 -2.09
CA GLU A 38 -4.27 -6.56 -1.80
C GLU A 38 -3.78 -6.99 -0.42
N VAL A 39 -2.52 -6.76 -0.12
CA VAL A 39 -1.94 -7.10 1.18
C VAL A 39 -2.61 -6.31 2.30
N ASN A 40 -2.81 -5.02 2.09
CA ASN A 40 -3.43 -4.15 3.09
C ASN A 40 -4.85 -4.59 3.42
N ARG A 41 -5.64 -4.94 2.40
CA ARG A 41 -7.01 -5.44 2.60
C ARG A 41 -7.03 -6.79 3.30
N HIS A 42 -6.08 -7.65 2.98
CA HIS A 42 -5.94 -8.95 3.63
C HIS A 42 -5.70 -8.77 5.13
N ILE A 43 -4.76 -7.89 5.49
CA ILE A 43 -4.48 -7.58 6.90
C ILE A 43 -5.72 -7.02 7.59
N TRP A 44 -6.38 -6.06 6.95
CA TRP A 44 -7.58 -5.44 7.50
C TRP A 44 -8.69 -6.46 7.75
N ARG A 45 -8.91 -7.38 6.82
CA ARG A 45 -9.93 -8.42 6.98
C ARG A 45 -9.63 -9.33 8.16
N ILE A 46 -8.38 -9.76 8.29
CA ILE A 46 -7.97 -10.62 9.42
C ILE A 46 -8.19 -9.88 10.74
N GLU A 47 -7.75 -8.63 10.83
CA GLU A 47 -7.89 -7.83 12.05
C GLU A 47 -9.35 -7.54 12.39
N SER A 48 -10.19 -7.38 11.37
CA SER A 48 -11.61 -7.07 11.56
C SER A 48 -12.46 -8.28 11.93
N GLU A 49 -12.11 -9.45 11.39
CA GLU A 49 -12.90 -10.67 11.56
C GLU A 49 -12.49 -11.51 12.75
N ASP A 50 -11.25 -11.43 13.16
CA ASP A 50 -10.72 -12.27 14.24
C ASP A 50 -9.99 -11.44 15.28
N GLU A 51 -10.71 -11.10 16.34
CA GLU A 51 -10.15 -10.35 17.47
C GLU A 51 -9.05 -11.11 18.21
N ALA A 52 -9.03 -12.43 18.04
CA ALA A 52 -8.05 -13.29 18.70
C ALA A 52 -6.81 -13.53 17.83
N THR A 53 -6.73 -12.90 16.66
CA THR A 53 -5.60 -13.10 15.76
C THR A 53 -4.29 -12.66 16.42
N SER A 54 -3.33 -13.57 16.46
CA SER A 54 -2.02 -13.27 17.06
C SER A 54 -1.16 -12.44 16.12
N ASP A 55 -0.22 -11.69 16.69
CA ASP A 55 0.76 -10.94 15.92
C ASP A 55 1.58 -11.82 15.00
N GLU A 56 1.77 -13.09 15.38
CA GLU A 56 2.51 -14.05 14.55
C GLU A 56 1.85 -14.29 13.20
N VAL A 57 0.51 -14.37 13.16
CA VAL A 57 -0.25 -14.58 11.91
C VAL A 57 -0.08 -13.38 10.99
N LEU A 58 0.01 -12.18 11.54
CA LEU A 58 0.10 -10.94 10.77
C LEU A 58 1.53 -10.51 10.47
N GLU A 59 2.54 -11.16 11.06
CA GLU A 59 3.93 -10.75 10.89
C GLU A 59 4.37 -10.72 9.43
N LYS A 60 4.14 -11.80 8.69
CA LYS A 60 4.53 -11.87 7.28
C LYS A 60 3.81 -10.86 6.40
N PRO A 61 2.47 -10.78 6.44
CA PRO A 61 1.79 -9.79 5.62
C PRO A 61 2.13 -8.35 5.99
N LYS A 62 2.37 -8.04 7.26
CA LYS A 62 2.78 -6.70 7.66
C LYS A 62 4.18 -6.35 7.16
N LYS A 63 5.11 -7.31 7.18
CA LYS A 63 6.45 -7.12 6.61
C LYS A 63 6.36 -6.89 5.10
N ARG A 64 5.52 -7.67 4.42
CA ARG A 64 5.31 -7.51 2.99
C ARG A 64 4.73 -6.13 2.67
N ARG A 65 3.76 -5.69 3.47
CA ARG A 65 3.16 -4.35 3.30
C ARG A 65 4.22 -3.26 3.42
N LEU A 66 5.10 -3.37 4.41
CA LEU A 66 6.18 -2.40 4.61
C LEU A 66 7.14 -2.38 3.41
N LEU A 67 7.55 -3.55 2.93
CA LEU A 67 8.42 -3.64 1.76
C LEU A 67 7.80 -3.03 0.52
N LEU A 68 6.51 -3.30 0.30
CA LEU A 68 5.78 -2.71 -0.83
C LEU A 68 5.67 -1.20 -0.69
N LYS A 69 5.42 -0.71 0.51
CA LYS A 69 5.39 0.73 0.77
C LYS A 69 6.74 1.37 0.47
N ASP A 70 7.83 0.73 0.89
CA ASP A 70 9.18 1.23 0.64
C ASP A 70 9.49 1.26 -0.87
N ASP A 71 9.09 0.21 -1.60
CA ASP A 71 9.27 0.15 -3.04
C ASP A 71 8.47 1.25 -3.75
N ILE A 72 7.24 1.48 -3.29
CA ILE A 72 6.41 2.56 -3.84
C ILE A 72 7.06 3.91 -3.58
N ALA A 73 7.55 4.14 -2.36
CA ALA A 73 8.22 5.39 -2.01
C ALA A 73 9.46 5.63 -2.87
N ALA A 74 10.28 4.60 -3.08
CA ALA A 74 11.47 4.70 -3.92
C ALA A 74 11.10 5.01 -5.36
N MET A 75 10.07 4.38 -5.88
CA MET A 75 9.62 4.60 -7.24
C MET A 75 9.00 5.99 -7.43
N LEU A 76 8.28 6.48 -6.43
CA LEU A 76 7.75 7.85 -6.45
C LEU A 76 8.88 8.87 -6.58
N THR A 77 9.91 8.72 -5.76
CA THR A 77 11.07 9.61 -5.80
C THR A 77 11.73 9.58 -7.18
N LYS A 78 11.92 8.39 -7.72
CA LYS A 78 12.53 8.21 -9.03
C LYS A 78 11.72 8.85 -10.15
N LEU A 79 10.40 8.64 -10.13
CA LEU A 79 9.51 9.17 -11.17
C LEU A 79 9.30 10.67 -11.05
N GLU A 80 9.24 11.21 -9.83
CA GLU A 80 9.17 12.65 -9.59
C GLU A 80 10.38 13.38 -10.16
N SER A 81 11.58 12.80 -10.01
CA SER A 81 12.80 13.43 -10.48
C SER A 81 12.89 13.50 -12.01
N ARG A 82 12.02 12.80 -12.73
CA ARG A 82 11.97 12.80 -14.21
C ARG A 82 10.92 13.73 -14.78
N MET A 83 10.14 14.33 -13.93
CA MET A 83 9.08 15.25 -14.37
C MET A 83 9.57 16.66 -14.59
#